data_a8659629cce576c78c952b3fa6492c2e
#
_entry.id   a8659629cce576c78c952b3fa6492c2e
#
_cell.length_a   1.000
_cell.length_b   1.000
_cell.length_c   1.000
_cell.angle_alpha   90.00
_cell.angle_beta   90.00
_cell.angle_gamma   90.00
#
_symmetry.space_group_name_H-M   'P 1'
#
loop_
_entity.id
_entity.type
_entity.pdbx_description
1 polymer ?
#
loop_
_entity_poly.entity_id
_entity_poly.type
_entity_poly.pdbx_seq_one_letter_code
_entity_poly.pdbx_strand_id
1 'polypeptide(L)'
;MQKKHETQIKDLYYCFVYMTPELENTEIYIVDSKTVASVIKIAHKIWLKVPGRNGQKHNPTKMRFFSRNVTANYFKNFDDYKEYLNEKEINFLNNYQEGWLDKFKDNWDSIKIK
;
A
#
# COMPACT_ATOMS: atom_id res chain seq x y z
N MET A 1 -6.28 5.88 3.35
CA MET A 1 -7.40 5.64 2.41
C MET A 1 -8.53 4.92 3.11
N GLN A 2 -9.69 4.89 2.52
CA GLN A 2 -10.85 4.21 3.08
C GLN A 2 -11.09 2.87 2.39
N LYS A 3 -11.83 1.98 3.05
CA LYS A 3 -12.21 0.67 2.52
C LYS A 3 -12.86 0.74 1.14
N LYS A 4 -13.65 1.80 0.86
CA LYS A 4 -14.32 1.97 -0.45
C LYS A 4 -13.34 1.96 -1.61
N HIS A 5 -12.06 2.32 -1.38
CA HIS A 5 -11.03 2.34 -2.41
C HIS A 5 -10.49 0.94 -2.76
N GLU A 6 -10.97 -0.12 -2.07
CA GLU A 6 -10.70 -1.50 -2.46
C GLU A 6 -11.47 -1.90 -3.73
N THR A 7 -12.42 -1.09 -4.17
CA THR A 7 -13.16 -1.31 -5.40
C THR A 7 -12.33 -0.84 -6.59
N GLN A 8 -12.11 -1.72 -7.55
CA GLN A 8 -11.41 -1.38 -8.79
C GLN A 8 -12.35 -0.61 -9.70
N ILE A 9 -11.89 0.55 -10.18
CA ILE A 9 -12.65 1.40 -11.09
C ILE A 9 -11.84 1.57 -12.36
N LYS A 10 -12.42 1.14 -13.50
CA LYS A 10 -11.77 1.26 -14.80
C LYS A 10 -11.51 2.72 -15.15
N ASP A 11 -10.35 2.99 -15.70
CA ASP A 11 -9.93 4.34 -16.14
C ASP A 11 -9.84 5.37 -15.01
N LEU A 12 -9.80 4.91 -13.75
CA LEU A 12 -9.53 5.76 -12.60
C LEU A 12 -8.07 5.63 -12.19
N TYR A 13 -7.44 6.77 -11.93
CA TYR A 13 -6.06 6.86 -11.47
C TYR A 13 -6.00 7.70 -10.20
N TYR A 14 -5.10 7.31 -9.30
CA TYR A 14 -4.80 8.09 -8.10
C TYR A 14 -3.49 8.82 -8.29
N CYS A 15 -3.47 10.07 -7.87
CA CYS A 15 -2.27 10.90 -7.88
C CYS A 15 -1.79 11.06 -6.44
N PHE A 16 -0.66 10.46 -6.11
CA PHE A 16 -0.06 10.58 -4.78
C PHE A 16 1.08 11.57 -4.84
N VAL A 17 1.01 12.60 -4.01
CA VAL A 17 2.01 13.66 -3.95
C VAL A 17 2.75 13.57 -2.63
N TYR A 18 4.07 13.39 -2.71
CA TYR A 18 4.95 13.38 -1.54
C TYR A 18 5.81 14.63 -1.59
N MET A 19 5.67 15.46 -0.56
CA MET A 19 6.40 16.72 -0.47
C MET A 19 7.51 16.61 0.57
N THR A 20 8.71 17.05 0.19
CA THR A 20 9.79 17.18 1.17
C THR A 20 9.56 18.42 2.05
N PRO A 21 10.16 18.48 3.26
CA PRO A 21 10.01 19.65 4.12
C PRO A 21 10.48 20.96 3.47
N GLU A 22 11.44 20.88 2.56
CA GLU A 22 11.97 22.05 1.86
C GLU A 22 11.13 22.49 0.66
N LEU A 23 10.07 21.75 0.32
CA LEU A 23 9.20 21.98 -0.86
C LEU A 23 9.95 21.96 -2.21
N GLU A 24 11.24 21.64 -2.21
CA GLU A 24 12.06 21.64 -3.41
C GLU A 24 11.95 20.35 -4.22
N ASN A 25 11.56 19.24 -3.56
CA ASN A 25 11.49 17.93 -4.19
C ASN A 25 10.10 17.33 -3.97
N THR A 26 9.16 17.72 -4.81
CA THR A 26 7.84 17.10 -4.83
C THR A 26 7.91 15.87 -5.73
N GLU A 27 7.54 14.71 -5.19
CA GLU A 27 7.45 13.46 -5.95
C GLU A 27 5.98 13.14 -6.21
N ILE A 28 5.66 12.86 -7.47
CA ILE A 28 4.29 12.58 -7.91
C ILE A 28 4.24 11.16 -8.47
N TYR A 29 3.28 10.37 -7.99
CA TYR A 29 3.06 8.99 -8.43
C TYR A 29 1.66 8.85 -8.97
N ILE A 30 1.53 8.32 -10.18
CA ILE A 30 0.24 8.08 -10.83
C ILE A 30 0.00 6.57 -10.84
N VAL A 31 -0.98 6.12 -10.08
CA VAL A 31 -1.25 4.70 -9.88
C VAL A 31 -2.69 4.38 -10.25
N ASP A 32 -2.88 3.36 -11.07
CA ASP A 32 -4.21 2.92 -11.49
C ASP A 32 -5.02 2.35 -10.30
N SER A 33 -6.34 2.48 -10.40
CA SER A 33 -7.26 2.01 -9.35
C SER A 33 -7.09 0.53 -9.04
N LYS A 34 -6.84 -0.30 -10.04
CA LYS A 34 -6.64 -1.74 -9.86
C LYS A 34 -5.47 -2.02 -8.93
N THR A 35 -4.34 -1.36 -9.14
CA THR A 35 -3.14 -1.53 -8.31
C THR A 35 -3.40 -1.04 -6.89
N VAL A 36 -3.98 0.15 -6.73
CA VAL A 36 -4.29 0.70 -5.40
C VAL A 36 -5.24 -0.24 -4.64
N ALA A 37 -6.33 -0.66 -5.29
CA ALA A 37 -7.32 -1.54 -4.68
C ALA A 37 -6.70 -2.85 -4.20
N SER A 38 -5.86 -3.47 -5.03
CA SER A 38 -5.20 -4.73 -4.68
C SER A 38 -4.25 -4.57 -3.49
N VAL A 39 -3.44 -3.51 -3.50
CA VAL A 39 -2.44 -3.29 -2.44
C VAL A 39 -3.11 -3.04 -1.10
N ILE A 40 -4.08 -2.12 -1.04
CA ILE A 40 -4.71 -1.79 0.24
C ILE A 40 -5.55 -2.95 0.79
N LYS A 41 -6.19 -3.72 -0.09
CA LYS A 41 -7.00 -4.87 0.30
C LYS A 41 -6.13 -5.98 0.90
N ILE A 42 -5.07 -6.36 0.20
CA ILE A 42 -4.19 -7.45 0.64
C ILE A 42 -3.43 -7.05 1.91
N ALA A 43 -2.92 -5.82 1.95
CA ALA A 43 -2.20 -5.33 3.14
C ALA A 43 -3.09 -5.35 4.38
N HIS A 44 -4.35 -4.92 4.26
CA HIS A 44 -5.28 -4.97 5.38
C HIS A 44 -5.59 -6.39 5.82
N LYS A 45 -5.77 -7.31 4.87
CA LYS A 45 -6.04 -8.71 5.14
C LYS A 45 -4.89 -9.36 5.93
N ILE A 46 -3.66 -9.06 5.54
CA ILE A 46 -2.47 -9.54 6.25
C ILE A 46 -2.41 -8.92 7.66
N TRP A 47 -2.67 -7.62 7.76
CA TRP A 47 -2.67 -6.92 9.05
C TRP A 47 -3.65 -7.54 10.06
N LEU A 48 -4.80 -8.02 9.58
CA LEU A 48 -5.78 -8.70 10.44
C LEU A 48 -5.27 -10.04 10.97
N LYS A 49 -4.33 -10.68 10.30
CA LYS A 49 -3.77 -11.98 10.71
C LYS A 49 -2.69 -11.85 11.76
N VAL A 50 -1.95 -10.75 11.77
CA VAL A 50 -0.84 -10.57 12.73
C VAL A 50 -1.35 -9.93 14.00
N PRO A 51 -0.87 -10.37 15.18
CA PRO A 51 -1.29 -9.76 16.43
C PRO A 51 -0.71 -8.35 16.57
N GLY A 52 -1.48 -7.49 17.22
CA GLY A 52 -1.03 -6.15 17.54
C GLY A 52 -0.07 -6.14 18.73
N ARG A 53 0.19 -4.94 19.25
CA ARG A 53 0.99 -4.76 20.42
C ARG A 53 0.38 -5.56 21.58
N ASN A 54 1.20 -6.25 22.36
CA ASN A 54 0.76 -7.10 23.48
C ASN A 54 -0.10 -8.30 23.07
N GLY A 55 0.02 -8.76 21.81
CA GLY A 55 -0.68 -9.94 21.33
C GLY A 55 -2.17 -9.75 21.09
N GLN A 56 -2.65 -8.50 21.06
CA GLN A 56 -4.06 -8.23 20.84
C GLN A 56 -4.45 -8.49 19.38
N LYS A 57 -5.64 -9.07 19.19
CA LYS A 57 -6.22 -9.28 17.86
C LYS A 57 -6.64 -7.95 17.26
N HIS A 58 -6.29 -7.71 16.01
CA HIS A 58 -6.77 -6.55 15.27
C HIS A 58 -8.24 -6.73 14.87
N ASN A 59 -9.00 -5.63 14.95
CA ASN A 59 -10.38 -5.60 14.47
C ASN A 59 -10.44 -4.92 13.10
N PRO A 60 -11.34 -5.35 12.20
CA PRO A 60 -11.51 -4.68 10.92
C PRO A 60 -11.85 -3.19 11.11
N THR A 61 -11.25 -2.36 10.27
CA THR A 61 -11.52 -0.91 10.27
C THR A 61 -11.89 -0.46 8.87
N LYS A 62 -12.39 0.79 8.76
CA LYS A 62 -12.68 1.41 7.47
C LYS A 62 -11.45 2.06 6.85
N MET A 63 -10.38 2.20 7.61
CA MET A 63 -9.15 2.83 7.15
C MET A 63 -8.23 1.83 6.48
N ARG A 64 -7.52 2.30 5.45
CA ARG A 64 -6.51 1.54 4.72
C ARG A 64 -5.27 2.40 4.56
N PHE A 65 -4.10 1.75 4.54
CA PHE A 65 -2.83 2.43 4.33
C PHE A 65 -2.32 2.15 2.91
N PHE A 66 -1.87 3.23 2.29
CA PHE A 66 -1.15 3.18 1.02
C PHE A 66 0.10 4.03 1.17
N SER A 67 1.27 3.45 0.93
CA SER A 67 2.52 4.17 1.15
C SER A 67 3.64 3.65 0.26
N ARG A 68 4.75 4.40 0.23
CA ARG A 68 5.96 4.00 -0.48
C ARG A 68 6.65 2.78 0.12
N ASN A 69 6.33 2.46 1.37
CA ASN A 69 6.80 1.25 2.02
C ASN A 69 5.67 0.69 2.87
N VAL A 70 4.84 -0.15 2.25
CA VAL A 70 3.67 -0.75 2.90
C VAL A 70 4.12 -1.63 4.07
N THR A 71 5.17 -2.42 3.86
CA THR A 71 5.66 -3.34 4.87
C THR A 71 6.10 -2.61 6.14
N ALA A 72 6.89 -1.54 6.00
CA ALA A 72 7.37 -0.78 7.14
C ALA A 72 6.25 -0.09 7.91
N ASN A 73 5.22 0.40 7.21
CA ASN A 73 4.12 1.13 7.86
C ASN A 73 3.17 0.20 8.61
N TYR A 74 2.93 -1.00 8.09
CA TYR A 74 2.03 -1.96 8.71
C TYR A 74 2.75 -2.93 9.65
N PHE A 75 3.99 -3.29 9.33
CA PHE A 75 4.64 -4.45 9.93
C PHE A 75 6.08 -4.11 10.34
N LYS A 76 6.22 -3.28 11.38
CA LYS A 76 7.54 -2.81 11.85
C LYS A 76 8.49 -3.95 12.22
N ASN A 77 7.94 -5.05 12.71
CA ASN A 77 8.71 -6.23 13.12
C ASN A 77 8.34 -7.41 12.20
N PHE A 78 8.50 -7.21 10.90
CA PHE A 78 8.09 -8.19 9.88
C PHE A 78 8.62 -9.60 10.15
N ASP A 79 9.87 -9.73 10.57
CA ASP A 79 10.47 -11.03 10.83
C ASP A 79 9.78 -11.79 11.98
N ASP A 80 9.24 -11.04 12.96
CA ASP A 80 8.52 -11.62 14.09
C ASP A 80 7.14 -12.17 13.70
N TYR A 81 6.61 -11.73 12.56
CA TYR A 81 5.26 -12.07 12.12
C TYR A 81 5.22 -13.13 11.03
N LYS A 82 6.37 -13.59 10.53
CA LYS A 82 6.42 -14.58 9.43
C LYS A 82 5.69 -15.87 9.77
N GLU A 83 5.65 -16.26 11.04
CA GLU A 83 4.97 -17.47 11.48
C GLU A 83 3.45 -17.43 11.28
N TYR A 84 2.87 -16.23 11.20
CA TYR A 84 1.42 -16.03 10.99
C TYR A 84 1.03 -15.98 9.53
N LEU A 85 2.01 -15.98 8.60
CA LEU A 85 1.79 -15.67 7.20
C LEU A 85 2.15 -16.87 6.32
N ASN A 86 1.42 -17.03 5.21
CA ASN A 86 1.76 -18.00 4.19
C ASN A 86 2.80 -17.42 3.22
N GLU A 87 3.27 -18.27 2.30
CA GLU A 87 4.30 -17.89 1.33
C GLU A 87 3.87 -16.71 0.44
N LYS A 88 2.61 -16.71 -0.01
CA LYS A 88 2.08 -15.61 -0.85
C LYS A 88 2.09 -14.28 -0.12
N GLU A 89 1.74 -14.30 1.15
CA GLU A 89 1.70 -13.09 1.98
C GLU A 89 3.10 -12.56 2.25
N ILE A 90 4.06 -13.44 2.52
CA ILE A 90 5.46 -13.06 2.72
C ILE A 90 6.01 -12.46 1.42
N ASN A 91 5.73 -13.07 0.28
CA ASN A 91 6.15 -12.55 -1.02
C ASN A 91 5.53 -11.17 -1.31
N PHE A 92 4.27 -10.99 -0.97
CA PHE A 92 3.61 -9.68 -1.09
C PHE A 92 4.37 -8.63 -0.30
N LEU A 93 4.65 -8.89 0.98
CA LEU A 93 5.34 -7.91 1.83
C LEU A 93 6.76 -7.63 1.33
N ASN A 94 7.45 -8.62 0.79
CA ASN A 94 8.78 -8.41 0.21
C ASN A 94 8.75 -7.52 -1.04
N ASN A 95 7.65 -7.56 -1.81
CA ASN A 95 7.51 -6.79 -3.04
C ASN A 95 7.04 -5.36 -2.83
N TYR A 96 6.45 -5.04 -1.68
CA TYR A 96 5.87 -3.73 -1.40
C TYR A 96 6.63 -2.95 -0.33
N GLN A 97 7.95 -3.11 -0.33
CA GLN A 97 8.88 -2.33 0.46
C GLN A 97 9.29 -1.06 -0.28
N GLU A 98 10.20 -0.29 0.29
CA GLU A 98 10.68 0.95 -0.31
C GLU A 98 11.13 0.73 -1.76
N GLY A 99 10.72 1.63 -2.64
CA GLY A 99 11.06 1.56 -4.07
C GLY A 99 10.01 0.92 -4.95
N TRP A 100 9.00 0.27 -4.40
CA TRP A 100 7.98 -0.40 -5.23
C TRP A 100 7.14 0.56 -6.07
N LEU A 101 7.02 1.84 -5.64
CA LEU A 101 6.29 2.87 -6.38
C LEU A 101 7.12 3.55 -7.48
N ASP A 102 8.42 3.28 -7.56
CA ASP A 102 9.31 4.02 -8.47
C ASP A 102 8.83 3.99 -9.93
N LYS A 103 8.28 2.86 -10.37
CA LYS A 103 7.74 2.72 -11.74
C LYS A 103 6.51 3.58 -12.01
N PHE A 104 5.87 4.10 -10.97
CA PHE A 104 4.70 4.97 -11.08
C PHE A 104 5.06 6.45 -10.97
N LYS A 105 6.31 6.77 -10.72
CA LYS A 105 6.76 8.16 -10.58
C LYS A 105 6.62 8.88 -11.93
N ASP A 106 5.94 10.03 -11.90
CA ASP A 106 5.69 10.84 -13.09
C ASP A 106 5.08 10.06 -14.26
N ASN A 107 4.27 9.06 -13.96
CA ASN A 107 3.71 8.13 -14.92
C ASN A 107 2.46 8.70 -15.62
N TRP A 108 2.55 9.94 -16.11
CA TRP A 108 1.45 10.63 -16.78
C TRP A 108 0.98 9.93 -18.06
N ASP A 109 1.91 9.22 -18.73
CA ASP A 109 1.60 8.52 -19.99
C ASP A 109 0.62 7.37 -19.80
N SER A 110 0.45 6.88 -18.58
CA SER A 110 -0.52 5.82 -18.29
C SER A 110 -1.96 6.32 -18.36
N ILE A 111 -2.16 7.63 -18.24
CA ILE A 111 -3.48 8.24 -18.32
C ILE A 111 -3.81 8.45 -19.81
N LYS A 112 -4.79 7.68 -20.30
CA LYS A 112 -5.25 7.85 -21.67
C LYS A 112 -6.32 8.92 -21.71
N ILE A 113 -6.02 10.01 -22.36
CA ILE A 113 -6.98 11.08 -22.63
C ILE A 113 -7.78 10.64 -23.87
N LYS A 114 -9.05 10.46 -23.65
CA LYS A 114 -9.97 10.17 -24.76
C LYS A 114 -10.50 11.45 -25.35
#